data_160e769b8f569514656b1e1170ca7e5d
#
_entry.id   160e769b8f569514656b1e1170ca7e5d
#
_cell.length_a   1.000
_cell.length_b   1.000
_cell.length_c   1.000
_cell.angle_alpha   90.00
_cell.angle_beta   90.00
_cell.angle_gamma   90.00
#
_symmetry.space_group_name_H-M   'P 1'
#
loop_
_entity.id
_entity.type
_entity.pdbx_description
1 polymer ?
#
loop_
_entity_poly.entity_id
_entity_poly.type
_entity_poly.pdbx_seq_one_letter_code
_entity_poly.pdbx_strand_id
1 'polypeptide(L)'
;MTRYTLTQASQLLQSKQISAVELATEYLAAIAENNSSINGYITLDQDKTLAEARAADARIAQGNATALTGVPIAYKDIFCQTGWRSACSSKMLDNFVSPYTATVVQNLLDEGMVTLGRTNMDEFAMGSTNETSFYGATKNPWNPEHVPGGSSGGSAAVVAARLAPAALGSDTGGSIRQPASHCGITGIKPTYGTVSRFGMVAYASSFDQAGPMAQTAEDCAILLNVMASFDERDSTSLERSKEDYTRDLDKPLKGMKIGLPKEYFGEGVDADVQAALQNVIDLLKAQGAETIEVSLPQTSLSIPAYYVLASAEASTNLSRYDGVRYGHRAAQFSDLEEMYSNTRAEGFGSEVKRRIMIGTYVLSHGYYDAYYLKAQKLRRLVANDFQTAFAQCDFILAPTAPTAAPKLGSDIHDPVQMYLSDIYTIAVNLAGLPALTLPAGFSNSGLPIGAQFIGNHFSEAKILGAAHQVQLASDWHTKAPV
;
A
#
# COMPACT_ATOMS: atom_id res chain seq x y z
N MET A 1 19.39 -9.88 13.09
CA MET A 1 18.99 -11.17 12.48
C MET A 1 18.75 -10.93 11.01
N THR A 2 19.49 -11.60 10.13
CA THR A 2 19.28 -11.56 8.68
C THR A 2 18.06 -12.43 8.37
N ARG A 3 16.88 -11.84 8.17
CA ARG A 3 15.71 -12.57 7.73
C ARG A 3 15.56 -12.40 6.21
N TYR A 4 14.94 -13.39 5.61
CA TYR A 4 14.94 -13.64 4.19
C TYR A 4 14.07 -12.65 3.41
N THR A 5 14.46 -12.32 2.17
CA THR A 5 13.54 -11.79 1.16
C THR A 5 12.53 -12.89 0.79
N LEU A 6 11.46 -12.55 0.08
CA LEU A 6 10.49 -13.55 -0.40
C LEU A 6 11.17 -14.59 -1.30
N THR A 7 12.02 -14.15 -2.21
CA THR A 7 12.79 -15.04 -3.12
C THR A 7 13.73 -15.97 -2.35
N GLN A 8 14.45 -15.47 -1.34
CA GLN A 8 15.32 -16.30 -0.49
C GLN A 8 14.53 -17.32 0.33
N ALA A 9 13.40 -16.91 0.92
CA ALA A 9 12.51 -17.82 1.64
C ALA A 9 12.00 -18.94 0.73
N SER A 10 11.57 -18.61 -0.49
CA SER A 10 11.18 -19.56 -1.52
C SER A 10 12.29 -20.57 -1.83
N GLN A 11 13.52 -20.09 -2.08
CA GLN A 11 14.67 -20.94 -2.39
C GLN A 11 15.00 -21.94 -1.26
N LEU A 12 14.96 -21.51 -0.01
CA LEU A 12 15.19 -22.37 1.15
C LEU A 12 14.13 -23.48 1.27
N LEU A 13 12.86 -23.15 1.05
CA LEU A 13 11.75 -24.11 1.07
C LEU A 13 11.84 -25.10 -0.10
N GLN A 14 12.08 -24.62 -1.32
CA GLN A 14 12.19 -25.47 -2.50
C GLN A 14 13.40 -26.41 -2.45
N SER A 15 14.53 -25.94 -1.89
CA SER A 15 15.72 -26.79 -1.65
C SER A 15 15.61 -27.68 -0.40
N LYS A 16 14.50 -27.59 0.34
CA LYS A 16 14.24 -28.35 1.58
C LYS A 16 15.31 -28.10 2.67
N GLN A 17 15.91 -26.92 2.67
CA GLN A 17 16.84 -26.50 3.73
C GLN A 17 16.10 -26.10 5.02
N ILE A 18 14.85 -25.68 4.88
CA ILE A 18 13.93 -25.37 5.96
C ILE A 18 12.53 -25.86 5.58
N SER A 19 11.73 -26.30 6.54
CA SER A 19 10.31 -26.58 6.35
C SER A 19 9.47 -25.30 6.49
N ALA A 20 8.25 -25.30 5.95
CA ALA A 20 7.32 -24.19 6.11
C ALA A 20 6.92 -23.99 7.58
N VAL A 21 6.82 -25.09 8.36
CA VAL A 21 6.54 -25.01 9.80
C VAL A 21 7.70 -24.36 10.56
N GLU A 22 8.96 -24.70 10.26
CA GLU A 22 10.13 -24.08 10.89
C GLU A 22 10.19 -22.58 10.54
N LEU A 23 10.04 -22.24 9.25
CA LEU A 23 10.07 -20.85 8.80
C LEU A 23 8.95 -20.00 9.44
N ALA A 24 7.72 -20.51 9.46
CA ALA A 24 6.60 -19.84 10.12
C ALA A 24 6.84 -19.66 11.63
N THR A 25 7.42 -20.67 12.29
CA THR A 25 7.75 -20.61 13.71
C THR A 25 8.79 -19.54 14.02
N GLU A 26 9.83 -19.41 13.17
CA GLU A 26 10.84 -18.34 13.30
C GLU A 26 10.22 -16.93 13.19
N TYR A 27 9.29 -16.73 12.23
CA TYR A 27 8.60 -15.44 12.10
C TYR A 27 7.65 -15.18 13.27
N LEU A 28 6.88 -16.18 13.73
CA LEU A 28 5.99 -16.05 14.89
C LEU A 28 6.76 -15.70 16.17
N ALA A 29 7.90 -16.33 16.41
CA ALA A 29 8.76 -16.02 17.56
C ALA A 29 9.25 -14.57 17.50
N ALA A 30 9.69 -14.15 16.34
CA ALA A 30 10.15 -12.78 16.12
C ALA A 30 9.04 -11.73 16.27
N ILE A 31 7.83 -12.05 15.80
CA ILE A 31 6.67 -11.18 15.98
C ILE A 31 6.34 -11.06 17.47
N ALA A 32 6.35 -12.17 18.20
CA ALA A 32 6.10 -12.17 19.65
C ALA A 32 7.09 -11.31 20.45
N GLU A 33 8.37 -11.28 20.02
CA GLU A 33 9.42 -10.49 20.65
C GLU A 33 9.30 -8.98 20.32
N ASN A 34 8.99 -8.64 19.06
CA ASN A 34 9.19 -7.27 18.56
C ASN A 34 7.89 -6.48 18.29
N ASN A 35 6.73 -7.15 18.12
CA ASN A 35 5.51 -6.46 17.72
C ASN A 35 5.02 -5.43 18.75
N SER A 36 5.27 -5.64 20.03
CA SER A 36 4.86 -4.70 21.10
C SER A 36 5.53 -3.33 20.99
N SER A 37 6.74 -3.27 20.44
CA SER A 37 7.49 -2.02 20.23
C SER A 37 7.05 -1.26 18.98
N ILE A 38 6.52 -1.98 17.97
CA ILE A 38 6.15 -1.44 16.64
C ILE A 38 4.64 -1.27 16.50
N ASN A 39 3.83 -2.16 17.10
CA ASN A 39 2.38 -2.27 16.91
C ASN A 39 1.99 -2.47 15.43
N GLY A 40 2.79 -3.30 14.73
CA GLY A 40 2.59 -3.57 13.30
C GLY A 40 1.50 -4.61 13.02
N TYR A 41 1.35 -5.63 13.87
CA TYR A 41 0.27 -6.63 13.81
C TYR A 41 -0.78 -6.35 14.86
N ILE A 42 -2.07 -6.46 14.49
CA ILE A 42 -3.23 -6.30 15.38
C ILE A 42 -4.05 -7.59 15.53
N THR A 43 -3.82 -8.59 14.70
CA THR A 43 -4.43 -9.91 14.83
C THR A 43 -3.43 -10.98 14.44
N LEU A 44 -3.19 -11.91 15.36
CA LEU A 44 -2.35 -13.08 15.17
C LEU A 44 -3.15 -14.32 15.55
N ASP A 45 -2.95 -15.42 14.85
CA ASP A 45 -3.52 -16.73 15.16
C ASP A 45 -2.48 -17.81 14.82
N GLN A 46 -1.68 -18.17 15.83
CA GLN A 46 -0.58 -19.09 15.66
C GLN A 46 -1.04 -20.47 15.18
N ASP A 47 -2.20 -20.94 15.64
CA ASP A 47 -2.71 -22.27 15.27
C ASP A 47 -3.08 -22.33 13.79
N LYS A 48 -3.73 -21.28 13.26
CA LYS A 48 -4.04 -21.17 11.84
C LYS A 48 -2.78 -21.04 10.98
N THR A 49 -1.85 -20.17 11.37
CA THR A 49 -0.55 -20.02 10.68
C THR A 49 0.19 -21.36 10.57
N LEU A 50 0.30 -22.10 11.68
CA LEU A 50 0.97 -23.39 11.69
C LEU A 50 0.18 -24.50 10.97
N ALA A 51 -1.15 -24.39 10.90
CA ALA A 51 -1.97 -25.30 10.10
C ALA A 51 -1.74 -25.09 8.60
N GLU A 52 -1.70 -23.83 8.14
CA GLU A 52 -1.35 -23.48 6.76
C GLU A 52 0.09 -23.92 6.42
N ALA A 53 1.05 -23.73 7.33
CA ALA A 53 2.44 -24.17 7.15
C ALA A 53 2.58 -25.69 7.01
N ARG A 54 1.85 -26.47 7.85
CA ARG A 54 1.81 -27.95 7.73
C ARG A 54 1.21 -28.40 6.39
N ALA A 55 0.17 -27.71 5.92
CA ALA A 55 -0.42 -27.99 4.62
C ALA A 55 0.56 -27.69 3.47
N ALA A 56 1.35 -26.63 3.58
CA ALA A 56 2.40 -26.30 2.62
C ALA A 56 3.51 -27.35 2.61
N ASP A 57 3.98 -27.82 3.78
CA ASP A 57 4.98 -28.90 3.87
C ASP A 57 4.47 -30.20 3.23
N ALA A 58 3.20 -30.55 3.45
CA ALA A 58 2.58 -31.71 2.80
C ALA A 58 2.55 -31.55 1.26
N ARG A 59 2.23 -30.35 0.76
CA ARG A 59 2.22 -30.02 -0.68
C ARG A 59 3.63 -30.14 -1.29
N ILE A 60 4.66 -29.65 -0.57
CA ILE A 60 6.09 -29.77 -0.96
C ILE A 60 6.51 -31.23 -1.03
N ALA A 61 6.14 -32.04 -0.01
CA ALA A 61 6.47 -33.44 0.05
C ALA A 61 5.84 -34.26 -1.09
N GLN A 62 4.64 -33.88 -1.54
CA GLN A 62 3.92 -34.51 -2.66
C GLN A 62 4.43 -34.08 -4.05
N GLY A 63 5.34 -33.11 -4.14
CA GLY A 63 5.85 -32.59 -5.41
C GLY A 63 4.89 -31.64 -6.14
N ASN A 64 3.86 -31.12 -5.47
CA ASN A 64 2.85 -30.23 -6.01
C ASN A 64 3.07 -28.75 -5.59
N ALA A 65 4.29 -28.41 -5.14
CA ALA A 65 4.63 -27.06 -4.69
C ALA A 65 4.77 -26.09 -5.89
N THR A 66 4.34 -24.85 -5.67
CA THR A 66 4.70 -23.69 -6.48
C THR A 66 5.90 -22.97 -5.87
N ALA A 67 6.42 -21.95 -6.55
CA ALA A 67 7.52 -21.14 -6.01
C ALA A 67 7.17 -20.44 -4.68
N LEU A 68 5.90 -20.15 -4.40
CA LEU A 68 5.46 -19.46 -3.19
C LEU A 68 4.91 -20.39 -2.09
N THR A 69 4.85 -21.70 -2.33
CA THR A 69 4.33 -22.65 -1.34
C THR A 69 5.19 -22.65 -0.07
N GLY A 70 4.56 -22.33 1.05
CA GLY A 70 5.18 -22.24 2.38
C GLY A 70 5.78 -20.87 2.72
N VAL A 71 5.86 -19.93 1.77
CA VAL A 71 6.39 -18.60 2.04
C VAL A 71 5.40 -17.79 2.90
N PRO A 72 5.83 -17.24 4.06
CA PRO A 72 4.95 -16.43 4.90
C PRO A 72 4.62 -15.07 4.30
N ILE A 73 3.41 -14.56 4.60
CA ILE A 73 2.97 -13.22 4.19
C ILE A 73 2.06 -12.59 5.25
N ALA A 74 2.11 -11.26 5.36
CA ALA A 74 1.21 -10.47 6.19
C ALA A 74 0.14 -9.75 5.35
N TYR A 75 -1.07 -9.60 5.88
CA TYR A 75 -2.16 -8.94 5.17
C TYR A 75 -2.62 -7.69 5.92
N LYS A 76 -2.70 -6.56 5.23
CA LYS A 76 -3.36 -5.36 5.78
C LYS A 76 -4.79 -5.70 6.22
N ASP A 77 -5.21 -5.17 7.35
CA ASP A 77 -6.50 -5.51 8.00
C ASP A 77 -7.75 -5.04 7.21
N ILE A 78 -7.54 -4.58 5.99
CA ILE A 78 -8.61 -4.22 5.04
C ILE A 78 -9.08 -5.40 4.18
N PHE A 79 -8.27 -6.49 4.10
CA PHE A 79 -8.59 -7.66 3.30
C PHE A 79 -9.37 -8.69 4.08
N CYS A 80 -10.53 -9.09 3.59
CA CYS A 80 -11.30 -10.20 4.13
C CYS A 80 -10.58 -11.53 3.88
N GLN A 81 -10.59 -12.41 4.89
CA GLN A 81 -10.19 -13.82 4.78
C GLN A 81 -11.06 -14.64 5.70
N THR A 82 -11.62 -15.72 5.17
CA THR A 82 -12.53 -16.60 5.91
C THR A 82 -11.96 -17.01 7.26
N GLY A 83 -12.74 -16.79 8.31
CA GLY A 83 -12.38 -17.13 9.67
C GLY A 83 -11.37 -16.20 10.35
N TRP A 84 -10.84 -15.19 9.66
CA TRP A 84 -10.00 -14.15 10.26
C TRP A 84 -10.79 -12.90 10.58
N ARG A 85 -10.43 -12.22 11.67
CA ARG A 85 -10.93 -10.88 11.96
C ARG A 85 -10.45 -9.91 10.89
N SER A 86 -11.35 -9.05 10.40
CA SER A 86 -11.07 -8.01 9.41
C SER A 86 -11.74 -6.72 9.88
N ALA A 87 -11.04 -6.00 10.76
CA ALA A 87 -11.59 -4.85 11.49
C ALA A 87 -11.36 -3.50 10.80
N CYS A 88 -10.52 -3.43 9.76
CA CYS A 88 -10.06 -2.17 9.14
C CYS A 88 -9.49 -1.18 10.18
N SER A 89 -8.85 -1.70 11.22
CA SER A 89 -8.36 -0.93 12.38
C SER A 89 -9.40 0.00 13.00
N SER A 90 -10.69 -0.41 12.99
CA SER A 90 -11.84 0.37 13.48
C SER A 90 -12.61 -0.39 14.55
N LYS A 91 -13.11 0.35 15.57
CA LYS A 91 -14.08 -0.17 16.53
C LYS A 91 -15.36 -0.65 15.84
N MET A 92 -15.72 -0.03 14.71
CA MET A 92 -16.92 -0.38 13.94
C MET A 92 -16.94 -1.86 13.51
N LEU A 93 -15.78 -2.43 13.19
CA LEU A 93 -15.64 -3.82 12.71
C LEU A 93 -14.79 -4.69 13.66
N ASP A 94 -14.50 -4.27 14.88
CA ASP A 94 -13.64 -5.00 15.82
C ASP A 94 -14.09 -6.45 16.07
N ASN A 95 -15.40 -6.72 16.04
CA ASN A 95 -15.98 -8.03 16.22
C ASN A 95 -16.29 -8.78 14.90
N PHE A 96 -15.90 -8.24 13.74
CA PHE A 96 -16.22 -8.84 12.45
C PHE A 96 -15.19 -9.91 12.06
N VAL A 97 -15.66 -11.16 12.02
CA VAL A 97 -14.92 -12.29 11.43
C VAL A 97 -15.46 -12.54 10.04
N SER A 98 -14.57 -12.49 9.04
CA SER A 98 -15.00 -12.57 7.65
C SER A 98 -15.52 -13.96 7.28
N PRO A 99 -16.70 -14.07 6.65
CA PRO A 99 -17.23 -15.34 6.12
C PRO A 99 -16.72 -15.68 4.70
N TYR A 100 -15.94 -14.82 4.07
CA TYR A 100 -15.40 -14.97 2.72
C TYR A 100 -13.98 -14.42 2.60
N THR A 101 -13.29 -14.79 1.52
CA THR A 101 -11.91 -14.39 1.28
C THR A 101 -11.81 -13.43 0.09
N ALA A 102 -11.02 -12.37 0.22
CA ALA A 102 -10.68 -11.46 -0.85
C ALA A 102 -9.92 -12.20 -1.97
N THR A 103 -10.21 -11.87 -3.23
CA THR A 103 -9.60 -12.54 -4.38
C THR A 103 -8.09 -12.51 -4.34
N VAL A 104 -7.49 -11.37 -4.03
CA VAL A 104 -6.03 -11.24 -3.93
C VAL A 104 -5.43 -12.12 -2.83
N VAL A 105 -6.14 -12.30 -1.71
CA VAL A 105 -5.73 -13.20 -0.63
C VAL A 105 -5.90 -14.66 -1.05
N GLN A 106 -7.03 -14.99 -1.69
CA GLN A 106 -7.29 -16.35 -2.17
C GLN A 106 -6.25 -16.81 -3.18
N ASN A 107 -5.89 -15.95 -4.16
CA ASN A 107 -4.85 -16.27 -5.14
C ASN A 107 -3.51 -16.63 -4.47
N LEU A 108 -3.12 -15.91 -3.42
CA LEU A 108 -1.88 -16.19 -2.69
C LEU A 108 -1.98 -17.47 -1.82
N LEU A 109 -3.14 -17.72 -1.22
CA LEU A 109 -3.41 -18.99 -0.49
C LEU A 109 -3.42 -20.18 -1.45
N ASP A 110 -3.94 -20.04 -2.66
CA ASP A 110 -3.95 -21.10 -3.69
C ASP A 110 -2.53 -21.46 -4.14
N GLU A 111 -1.60 -20.50 -4.13
CA GLU A 111 -0.16 -20.73 -4.29
C GLU A 111 0.49 -21.43 -3.07
N GLY A 112 -0.24 -21.54 -1.96
CA GLY A 112 0.23 -22.18 -0.75
C GLY A 112 1.03 -21.25 0.17
N MET A 113 0.89 -19.95 0.07
CA MET A 113 1.48 -19.01 1.02
C MET A 113 0.85 -19.12 2.40
N VAL A 114 1.61 -18.76 3.43
CA VAL A 114 1.23 -18.92 4.85
C VAL A 114 0.91 -17.56 5.45
N THR A 115 -0.31 -17.40 5.98
CA THR A 115 -0.76 -16.16 6.64
C THR A 115 -0.08 -15.99 7.99
N LEU A 116 0.70 -14.91 8.19
CA LEU A 116 1.28 -14.57 9.51
C LEU A 116 0.28 -13.84 10.41
N GLY A 117 -0.54 -12.96 9.83
CA GLY A 117 -1.50 -12.17 10.59
C GLY A 117 -2.02 -10.94 9.86
N ARG A 118 -2.76 -10.09 10.61
CA ARG A 118 -3.34 -8.85 10.13
C ARG A 118 -2.53 -7.68 10.59
N THR A 119 -2.10 -6.83 9.65
CA THR A 119 -1.30 -5.65 9.97
C THR A 119 -2.17 -4.44 10.25
N ASN A 120 -1.68 -3.62 11.16
CA ASN A 120 -2.30 -2.36 11.54
C ASN A 120 -2.37 -1.38 10.35
N MET A 121 -3.30 -0.44 10.40
CA MET A 121 -3.54 0.53 9.34
C MET A 121 -4.26 1.76 9.89
N ASP A 122 -4.27 2.86 9.16
CA ASP A 122 -5.22 3.94 9.42
C ASP A 122 -6.65 3.43 9.29
N GLU A 123 -7.54 3.90 10.14
CA GLU A 123 -8.93 3.46 10.21
C GLU A 123 -9.62 3.57 8.83
N PHE A 124 -10.15 2.46 8.30
CA PHE A 124 -10.77 2.35 6.97
C PHE A 124 -9.89 2.90 5.83
N ALA A 125 -8.57 2.80 5.96
CA ALA A 125 -7.57 3.35 5.02
C ALA A 125 -7.63 4.88 4.88
N MET A 126 -8.16 5.61 5.86
CA MET A 126 -8.30 7.06 5.88
C MET A 126 -7.25 7.70 6.76
N GLY A 127 -6.08 7.94 6.19
CA GLY A 127 -4.92 8.55 6.84
C GLY A 127 -3.64 8.28 6.07
N SER A 128 -2.56 8.93 6.50
CA SER A 128 -1.23 8.82 5.88
C SER A 128 -0.11 8.62 6.91
N THR A 129 -0.47 8.34 8.19
CA THR A 129 0.50 8.23 9.28
C THR A 129 0.36 6.95 10.11
N ASN A 130 -0.75 6.24 10.00
CA ASN A 130 -1.16 5.08 10.81
C ASN A 130 -1.37 5.44 12.29
N GLU A 131 -1.76 6.68 12.57
CA GLU A 131 -2.10 7.15 13.92
C GLU A 131 -3.59 7.07 14.23
N THR A 132 -4.45 6.89 13.22
CA THR A 132 -5.91 6.87 13.37
C THR A 132 -6.48 5.50 13.74
N SER A 133 -5.64 4.50 13.93
CA SER A 133 -6.05 3.13 14.29
C SER A 133 -6.72 3.06 15.65
N PHE A 134 -7.83 2.33 15.75
CA PHE A 134 -8.47 1.98 17.03
C PHE A 134 -7.55 1.21 17.97
N TYR A 135 -6.59 0.47 17.43
CA TYR A 135 -5.62 -0.34 18.21
C TYR A 135 -4.34 0.45 18.56
N GLY A 136 -4.34 1.76 18.36
CA GLY A 136 -3.19 2.63 18.58
C GLY A 136 -2.26 2.73 17.37
N ALA A 137 -1.38 3.73 17.41
CA ALA A 137 -0.45 4.04 16.34
C ALA A 137 0.57 2.92 16.09
N THR A 138 0.89 2.68 14.82
CA THR A 138 2.09 1.93 14.45
C THR A 138 3.30 2.85 14.51
N LYS A 139 4.44 2.34 14.94
CA LYS A 139 5.70 3.07 15.03
C LYS A 139 6.64 2.68 13.90
N ASN A 140 7.44 3.64 13.46
CA ASN A 140 8.46 3.38 12.46
C ASN A 140 9.59 2.52 13.06
N PRO A 141 9.95 1.38 12.47
CA PRO A 141 10.98 0.52 13.03
C PRO A 141 12.40 1.13 12.99
N TRP A 142 12.65 2.13 12.13
CA TRP A 142 13.92 2.85 12.09
C TRP A 142 14.06 3.84 13.24
N ASN A 143 12.96 4.44 13.69
CA ASN A 143 12.92 5.31 14.85
C ASN A 143 11.49 5.33 15.41
N PRO A 144 11.24 4.77 16.62
CA PRO A 144 9.90 4.65 17.19
C PRO A 144 9.25 5.98 17.59
N GLU A 145 9.97 7.10 17.51
CA GLU A 145 9.39 8.44 17.65
C GLU A 145 8.74 8.97 16.36
N HIS A 146 8.87 8.24 15.25
CA HIS A 146 8.39 8.61 13.93
C HIS A 146 7.26 7.69 13.44
N VAL A 147 6.44 8.20 12.53
CA VAL A 147 5.36 7.42 11.89
C VAL A 147 5.95 6.49 10.82
N PRO A 148 5.34 5.33 10.56
CA PRO A 148 5.72 4.46 9.44
C PRO A 148 5.17 4.94 8.10
N GLY A 149 4.35 5.99 8.12
CA GLY A 149 3.45 6.35 7.04
C GLY A 149 2.15 5.55 7.07
N GLY A 150 1.27 5.83 6.11
CA GLY A 150 -0.05 5.20 6.02
C GLY A 150 -0.71 5.35 4.64
N SER A 151 -1.85 4.69 4.51
CA SER A 151 -2.59 3.92 5.53
C SER A 151 -2.08 2.48 5.73
N SER A 152 -1.13 1.94 4.93
CA SER A 152 -0.57 0.59 5.10
C SER A 152 0.68 0.61 6.00
N GLY A 153 0.67 1.41 7.07
CA GLY A 153 1.84 1.61 7.94
C GLY A 153 2.29 0.33 8.63
N GLY A 154 1.35 -0.46 9.16
CA GLY A 154 1.66 -1.76 9.74
C GLY A 154 2.32 -2.73 8.76
N SER A 155 1.79 -2.79 7.50
CA SER A 155 2.38 -3.64 6.44
C SER A 155 3.81 -3.22 6.11
N ALA A 156 4.07 -1.91 5.97
CA ALA A 156 5.40 -1.39 5.74
C ALA A 156 6.36 -1.67 6.92
N ALA A 157 5.89 -1.40 8.13
CA ALA A 157 6.69 -1.57 9.35
C ALA A 157 7.11 -3.02 9.58
N VAL A 158 6.20 -4.00 9.39
CA VAL A 158 6.53 -5.43 9.61
C VAL A 158 7.52 -5.96 8.56
N VAL A 159 7.44 -5.50 7.31
CA VAL A 159 8.43 -5.86 6.27
C VAL A 159 9.78 -5.21 6.57
N ALA A 160 9.82 -3.92 6.90
CA ALA A 160 11.04 -3.21 7.25
C ALA A 160 11.74 -3.82 8.46
N ALA A 161 10.99 -4.17 9.51
CA ALA A 161 11.49 -4.83 10.71
C ALA A 161 11.81 -6.32 10.51
N ARG A 162 11.69 -6.84 9.29
CA ARG A 162 11.91 -8.27 8.98
C ARG A 162 11.00 -9.22 9.78
N LEU A 163 9.79 -8.79 10.12
CA LEU A 163 8.75 -9.59 10.76
C LEU A 163 7.81 -10.29 9.75
N ALA A 164 8.00 -10.02 8.48
CA ALA A 164 7.44 -10.70 7.33
C ALA A 164 8.36 -10.51 6.13
N PRO A 165 8.51 -11.50 5.22
CA PRO A 165 9.25 -11.31 3.97
C PRO A 165 8.52 -10.39 3.01
N ALA A 166 7.19 -10.38 3.07
CA ALA A 166 6.32 -9.52 2.27
C ALA A 166 4.98 -9.26 2.99
N ALA A 167 4.28 -8.23 2.54
CA ALA A 167 2.93 -7.91 2.99
C ALA A 167 2.05 -7.40 1.84
N LEU A 168 0.72 -7.51 1.98
CA LEU A 168 -0.21 -6.77 1.13
C LEU A 168 -0.55 -5.43 1.77
N GLY A 169 -0.63 -4.40 0.91
CA GLY A 169 -1.16 -3.09 1.23
C GLY A 169 -2.32 -2.72 0.31
N SER A 170 -2.96 -1.58 0.59
CA SER A 170 -3.92 -0.93 -0.30
C SER A 170 -3.51 0.52 -0.53
N ASP A 171 -3.78 1.04 -1.72
CA ASP A 171 -3.37 2.38 -2.14
C ASP A 171 -4.55 3.09 -2.81
N THR A 172 -5.04 4.14 -2.17
CA THR A 172 -6.15 4.98 -2.65
C THR A 172 -5.63 6.37 -3.05
N GLY A 173 -4.60 6.87 -2.35
CA GLY A 173 -3.95 8.15 -2.60
C GLY A 173 -2.44 8.12 -2.37
N GLY A 174 -1.82 6.93 -2.19
CA GLY A 174 -0.41 6.76 -1.87
C GLY A 174 -0.15 5.72 -0.79
N SER A 175 -1.19 5.06 -0.28
CA SER A 175 -1.13 4.27 0.97
C SER A 175 -0.36 2.94 0.88
N ILE A 176 0.26 2.59 -0.24
CA ILE A 176 1.34 1.60 -0.37
C ILE A 176 2.68 2.32 -0.49
N ARG A 177 2.76 3.29 -1.40
CA ARG A 177 4.00 3.94 -1.83
C ARG A 177 4.59 4.83 -0.75
N GLN A 178 3.78 5.64 -0.08
CA GLN A 178 4.24 6.57 0.96
C GLN A 178 4.78 5.79 2.19
N PRO A 179 4.07 4.81 2.80
CA PRO A 179 4.65 4.04 3.90
C PRO A 179 5.83 3.17 3.46
N ALA A 180 5.89 2.69 2.20
CA ALA A 180 7.08 2.03 1.67
C ALA A 180 8.30 2.96 1.67
N SER A 181 8.13 4.24 1.29
CA SER A 181 9.17 5.27 1.37
C SER A 181 9.66 5.49 2.79
N HIS A 182 8.74 5.72 3.73
CA HIS A 182 9.07 6.03 5.12
C HIS A 182 9.68 4.86 5.90
N CYS A 183 9.43 3.63 5.46
CA CYS A 183 9.98 2.42 6.06
C CYS A 183 11.17 1.82 5.30
N GLY A 184 11.58 2.38 4.15
CA GLY A 184 12.74 1.91 3.40
C GLY A 184 12.54 0.54 2.76
N ILE A 185 11.36 0.28 2.20
CA ILE A 185 11.02 -0.96 1.46
C ILE A 185 10.48 -0.63 0.06
N THR A 186 10.24 -1.65 -0.74
CA THR A 186 9.61 -1.51 -2.06
C THR A 186 8.11 -1.78 -1.95
N GLY A 187 7.30 -0.95 -2.60
CA GLY A 187 5.85 -1.17 -2.70
C GLY A 187 5.31 -0.68 -4.02
N ILE A 188 4.46 -1.46 -4.66
CA ILE A 188 3.85 -1.11 -5.95
C ILE A 188 2.33 -1.05 -5.87
N LYS A 189 1.77 0.03 -6.40
CA LYS A 189 0.37 0.15 -6.78
C LYS A 189 0.24 -0.13 -8.27
N PRO A 190 -0.41 -1.21 -8.71
CA PRO A 190 -0.60 -1.49 -10.14
C PRO A 190 -1.59 -0.52 -10.79
N THR A 191 -1.74 -0.60 -12.09
CA THR A 191 -2.80 0.07 -12.85
C THR A 191 -4.17 -0.28 -12.25
N TYR A 192 -5.04 0.72 -12.12
CA TYR A 192 -6.39 0.51 -11.60
C TYR A 192 -7.14 -0.57 -12.40
N GLY A 193 -7.72 -1.54 -11.68
CA GLY A 193 -8.43 -2.67 -12.26
C GLY A 193 -7.58 -3.88 -12.64
N THR A 194 -6.25 -3.81 -12.52
CA THR A 194 -5.35 -4.96 -12.75
C THR A 194 -5.51 -6.05 -11.69
N VAL A 195 -5.82 -5.66 -10.47
CA VAL A 195 -6.01 -6.56 -9.31
C VAL A 195 -7.43 -6.38 -8.78
N SER A 196 -8.12 -7.50 -8.55
CA SER A 196 -9.50 -7.47 -8.05
C SER A 196 -9.60 -6.79 -6.68
N ARG A 197 -10.67 -6.00 -6.52
CA ARG A 197 -11.07 -5.35 -5.27
C ARG A 197 -12.10 -6.16 -4.48
N PHE A 198 -12.57 -7.31 -4.99
CA PHE A 198 -13.50 -8.15 -4.26
C PHE A 198 -12.91 -8.62 -2.93
N GLY A 199 -13.63 -8.35 -1.83
CA GLY A 199 -13.20 -8.70 -0.48
C GLY A 199 -12.20 -7.73 0.15
N MET A 200 -11.80 -6.66 -0.54
CA MET A 200 -11.14 -5.50 0.05
C MET A 200 -12.22 -4.52 0.51
N VAL A 201 -12.22 -4.15 1.79
CA VAL A 201 -13.18 -3.18 2.32
C VAL A 201 -12.95 -1.82 1.67
N ALA A 202 -13.99 -1.27 1.04
CA ALA A 202 -13.88 -0.09 0.21
C ALA A 202 -13.74 1.20 1.03
N TYR A 203 -12.73 2.01 0.69
CA TYR A 203 -12.65 3.42 1.06
C TYR A 203 -13.23 4.28 -0.07
N ALA A 204 -12.57 4.35 -1.24
CA ALA A 204 -12.99 5.11 -2.40
C ALA A 204 -12.91 4.23 -3.65
N SER A 205 -14.05 3.70 -4.08
CA SER A 205 -14.15 2.60 -5.05
C SER A 205 -13.50 2.88 -6.39
N SER A 206 -13.42 4.15 -6.82
CA SER A 206 -12.79 4.54 -8.10
C SER A 206 -11.28 4.77 -8.01
N PHE A 207 -10.67 4.54 -6.83
CA PHE A 207 -9.24 4.75 -6.57
C PHE A 207 -8.56 3.54 -5.93
N ASP A 208 -9.28 2.83 -5.05
CA ASP A 208 -8.73 1.75 -4.23
C ASP A 208 -8.06 0.67 -5.09
N GLN A 209 -6.82 0.31 -4.75
CA GLN A 209 -6.10 -0.77 -5.39
C GLN A 209 -5.25 -1.52 -4.38
N ALA A 210 -5.27 -2.86 -4.44
CA ALA A 210 -4.34 -3.71 -3.69
C ALA A 210 -2.98 -3.77 -4.38
N GLY A 211 -1.91 -3.96 -3.60
CA GLY A 211 -0.57 -4.17 -4.14
C GLY A 211 0.39 -4.76 -3.12
N PRO A 212 1.49 -5.38 -3.59
CA PRO A 212 2.50 -5.99 -2.74
C PRO A 212 3.47 -4.96 -2.18
N MET A 213 3.99 -5.27 -0.99
CA MET A 213 5.04 -4.56 -0.28
C MET A 213 6.10 -5.58 0.15
N ALA A 214 7.34 -5.40 -0.27
CA ALA A 214 8.43 -6.35 -0.01
C ALA A 214 9.78 -5.62 0.05
N GLN A 215 10.86 -6.37 0.29
CA GLN A 215 12.20 -5.77 0.33
C GLN A 215 12.69 -5.35 -1.06
N THR A 216 12.34 -6.12 -2.10
CA THR A 216 12.87 -5.95 -3.46
C THR A 216 11.76 -5.73 -4.50
N ALA A 217 12.14 -5.15 -5.64
CA ALA A 217 11.27 -5.02 -6.80
C ALA A 217 10.97 -6.40 -7.43
N GLU A 218 11.93 -7.34 -7.37
CA GLU A 218 11.74 -8.72 -7.80
C GLU A 218 10.66 -9.42 -6.98
N ASP A 219 10.71 -9.33 -5.64
CA ASP A 219 9.69 -9.91 -4.77
C ASP A 219 8.29 -9.33 -5.07
N CYS A 220 8.21 -8.00 -5.31
CA CYS A 220 6.97 -7.36 -5.70
C CYS A 220 6.44 -7.85 -7.06
N ALA A 221 7.33 -8.08 -8.04
CA ALA A 221 6.97 -8.59 -9.36
C ALA A 221 6.42 -10.02 -9.28
N ILE A 222 7.05 -10.89 -8.49
CA ILE A 222 6.62 -12.27 -8.25
C ILE A 222 5.23 -12.30 -7.60
N LEU A 223 5.00 -11.48 -6.58
CA LEU A 223 3.69 -11.38 -5.92
C LEU A 223 2.62 -10.85 -6.88
N LEU A 224 2.94 -9.83 -7.67
CA LEU A 224 2.00 -9.25 -8.61
C LEU A 224 1.58 -10.25 -9.71
N ASN A 225 2.47 -11.16 -10.14
CA ASN A 225 2.15 -12.25 -11.06
C ASN A 225 1.01 -13.15 -10.56
N VAL A 226 0.89 -13.30 -9.24
CA VAL A 226 -0.17 -14.10 -8.60
C VAL A 226 -1.41 -13.26 -8.33
N MET A 227 -1.23 -12.02 -7.88
CA MET A 227 -2.33 -11.13 -7.50
C MET A 227 -3.16 -10.66 -8.68
N ALA A 228 -2.52 -10.43 -9.84
CA ALA A 228 -3.17 -9.90 -11.04
C ALA A 228 -4.01 -10.98 -11.74
N SER A 229 -5.33 -10.84 -11.66
CA SER A 229 -6.28 -11.74 -12.29
C SER A 229 -7.61 -11.02 -12.56
N PHE A 230 -8.31 -11.43 -13.62
CA PHE A 230 -9.68 -11.01 -13.83
C PHE A 230 -10.61 -11.66 -12.79
N ASP A 231 -11.58 -10.88 -12.31
CA ASP A 231 -12.57 -11.35 -11.34
C ASP A 231 -13.95 -10.75 -11.69
N GLU A 232 -14.89 -11.58 -12.13
CA GLU A 232 -16.27 -11.17 -12.49
C GLU A 232 -17.07 -10.59 -11.32
N ARG A 233 -16.62 -10.84 -10.05
CA ARG A 233 -17.26 -10.30 -8.84
C ARG A 233 -16.88 -8.83 -8.58
N ASP A 234 -15.88 -8.31 -9.28
CA ASP A 234 -15.48 -6.91 -9.23
C ASP A 234 -15.71 -6.24 -10.58
N SER A 235 -16.73 -5.40 -10.68
CA SER A 235 -17.09 -4.69 -11.92
C SER A 235 -16.00 -3.74 -12.44
N THR A 236 -14.95 -3.48 -11.65
CA THR A 236 -13.80 -2.66 -12.04
C THR A 236 -12.60 -3.49 -12.47
N SER A 237 -12.65 -4.82 -12.29
CA SER A 237 -11.59 -5.73 -12.73
C SER A 237 -11.54 -5.79 -14.25
N LEU A 238 -10.33 -5.67 -14.80
CA LEU A 238 -10.10 -5.64 -16.24
C LEU A 238 -9.76 -7.04 -16.76
N GLU A 239 -10.51 -7.50 -17.76
CA GLU A 239 -10.19 -8.75 -18.47
C GLU A 239 -9.02 -8.50 -19.42
N ARG A 240 -7.85 -9.03 -19.07
CA ARG A 240 -6.60 -8.91 -19.82
C ARG A 240 -5.88 -10.25 -19.85
N SER A 241 -5.06 -10.46 -20.90
CA SER A 241 -4.14 -11.60 -20.93
C SER A 241 -3.24 -11.56 -19.69
N LYS A 242 -2.97 -12.73 -19.10
CA LYS A 242 -2.03 -12.85 -17.99
C LYS A 242 -0.67 -12.32 -18.43
N GLU A 243 -0.12 -11.42 -17.64
CA GLU A 243 1.15 -10.76 -17.87
C GLU A 243 2.22 -11.36 -16.96
N ASP A 244 3.46 -11.38 -17.41
CA ASP A 244 4.63 -11.70 -16.59
C ASP A 244 5.30 -10.40 -16.16
N TYR A 245 5.15 -10.02 -14.89
CA TYR A 245 5.73 -8.80 -14.35
C TYR A 245 7.22 -8.92 -14.05
N THR A 246 7.79 -10.13 -14.13
CA THR A 246 9.24 -10.37 -13.98
C THR A 246 10.02 -10.24 -15.29
N ARG A 247 9.34 -10.18 -16.44
CA ARG A 247 9.94 -10.21 -17.80
C ARG A 247 10.94 -9.09 -18.09
N ASP A 248 10.88 -7.99 -17.36
CA ASP A 248 11.72 -6.82 -17.58
C ASP A 248 12.81 -6.64 -16.50
N LEU A 249 12.93 -7.53 -15.50
CA LEU A 249 13.89 -7.41 -14.40
C LEU A 249 15.34 -7.32 -14.86
N ASP A 250 15.71 -8.14 -15.86
CA ASP A 250 17.07 -8.20 -16.40
C ASP A 250 17.29 -7.28 -17.62
N LYS A 251 16.28 -6.46 -17.99
CA LYS A 251 16.41 -5.57 -19.13
C LYS A 251 17.33 -4.40 -18.84
N PRO A 252 18.31 -4.09 -19.72
CA PRO A 252 19.18 -2.95 -19.55
C PRO A 252 18.40 -1.63 -19.71
N LEU A 253 18.78 -0.60 -18.95
CA LEU A 253 18.16 0.72 -18.98
C LEU A 253 18.64 1.60 -20.14
N LYS A 254 19.61 1.13 -20.93
CA LYS A 254 20.21 1.89 -22.04
C LYS A 254 19.16 2.37 -23.03
N GLY A 255 19.12 3.69 -23.22
CA GLY A 255 18.20 4.37 -24.14
C GLY A 255 16.80 4.62 -23.58
N MET A 256 16.50 4.20 -22.33
CA MET A 256 15.25 4.58 -21.67
C MET A 256 15.24 6.08 -21.37
N LYS A 257 14.13 6.73 -21.65
CA LYS A 257 13.89 8.15 -21.34
C LYS A 257 13.09 8.29 -20.06
N ILE A 258 13.65 8.98 -19.08
CA ILE A 258 13.07 9.18 -17.77
C ILE A 258 12.57 10.62 -17.66
N GLY A 259 11.26 10.80 -17.47
CA GLY A 259 10.64 12.12 -17.29
C GLY A 259 10.89 12.64 -15.89
N LEU A 260 11.36 13.87 -15.77
CA LEU A 260 11.50 14.59 -14.51
C LEU A 260 10.50 15.76 -14.51
N PRO A 261 9.37 15.66 -13.79
CA PRO A 261 8.40 16.75 -13.74
C PRO A 261 8.96 17.97 -13.02
N LYS A 262 9.09 19.10 -13.70
CA LYS A 262 9.63 20.34 -13.10
C LYS A 262 8.87 20.77 -11.84
N GLU A 263 7.58 20.46 -11.75
CA GLU A 263 6.72 20.78 -10.60
C GLU A 263 7.04 19.93 -9.36
N TYR A 264 7.80 18.81 -9.52
CA TYR A 264 8.12 17.87 -8.43
C TYR A 264 9.55 18.02 -7.88
N PHE A 265 10.38 18.85 -8.53
CA PHE A 265 11.78 19.10 -8.16
C PHE A 265 12.03 20.55 -7.69
N GLY A 266 10.95 21.31 -7.40
CA GLY A 266 10.98 22.70 -6.98
C GLY A 266 10.97 22.91 -5.47
N GLU A 267 10.43 24.07 -5.07
CA GLU A 267 10.22 24.42 -3.66
C GLU A 267 9.28 23.43 -2.96
N GLY A 268 9.57 23.15 -1.67
CA GLY A 268 8.75 22.28 -0.82
C GLY A 268 9.25 20.84 -0.71
N VAL A 269 10.30 20.45 -1.42
CA VAL A 269 11.00 19.17 -1.25
C VAL A 269 12.20 19.37 -0.33
N ASP A 270 12.29 18.54 0.72
CA ASP A 270 13.42 18.56 1.65
C ASP A 270 14.75 18.28 0.92
N ALA A 271 15.83 18.91 1.40
CA ALA A 271 17.16 18.78 0.80
C ALA A 271 17.68 17.33 0.78
N ASP A 272 17.39 16.55 1.84
CA ASP A 272 17.76 15.15 1.91
C ASP A 272 17.02 14.32 0.85
N VAL A 273 15.73 14.64 0.59
CA VAL A 273 14.95 13.99 -0.46
C VAL A 273 15.50 14.34 -1.84
N GLN A 274 15.83 15.63 -2.09
CA GLN A 274 16.43 16.04 -3.35
C GLN A 274 17.76 15.32 -3.61
N ALA A 275 18.63 15.21 -2.59
CA ALA A 275 19.90 14.50 -2.68
C ALA A 275 19.71 13.00 -2.98
N ALA A 276 18.74 12.35 -2.31
CA ALA A 276 18.43 10.95 -2.56
C ALA A 276 17.92 10.70 -3.99
N LEU A 277 17.05 11.57 -4.49
CA LEU A 277 16.58 11.49 -5.89
C LEU A 277 17.72 11.71 -6.90
N GLN A 278 18.63 12.66 -6.62
CA GLN A 278 19.78 12.88 -7.48
C GLN A 278 20.68 11.65 -7.57
N ASN A 279 20.89 10.93 -6.45
CA ASN A 279 21.62 9.66 -6.45
C ASN A 279 20.96 8.60 -7.35
N VAL A 280 19.63 8.49 -7.32
CA VAL A 280 18.89 7.57 -8.20
C VAL A 280 19.03 8.01 -9.67
N ILE A 281 18.93 9.30 -9.98
CA ILE A 281 19.13 9.85 -11.32
C ILE A 281 20.52 9.49 -11.84
N ASP A 282 21.55 9.65 -11.02
CA ASP A 282 22.93 9.37 -11.41
C ASP A 282 23.16 7.87 -11.65
N LEU A 283 22.58 6.99 -10.83
CA LEU A 283 22.60 5.54 -11.06
C LEU A 283 21.91 5.15 -12.37
N LEU A 284 20.76 5.72 -12.67
CA LEU A 284 20.02 5.45 -13.91
C LEU A 284 20.82 5.93 -15.14
N LYS A 285 21.42 7.12 -15.08
CA LYS A 285 22.30 7.64 -16.14
C LYS A 285 23.55 6.80 -16.33
N ALA A 286 24.18 6.33 -15.25
CA ALA A 286 25.34 5.46 -15.31
C ALA A 286 25.04 4.13 -16.02
N GLN A 287 23.78 3.69 -15.98
CA GLN A 287 23.30 2.50 -16.70
C GLN A 287 22.80 2.81 -18.13
N GLY A 288 22.98 4.04 -18.61
CA GLY A 288 22.70 4.46 -19.98
C GLY A 288 21.27 4.97 -20.22
N ALA A 289 20.51 5.26 -19.19
CA ALA A 289 19.24 5.97 -19.33
C ALA A 289 19.44 7.47 -19.56
N GLU A 290 18.47 8.10 -20.21
CA GLU A 290 18.45 9.54 -20.49
C GLU A 290 17.35 10.21 -19.63
N THR A 291 17.62 11.41 -19.12
CA THR A 291 16.63 12.20 -18.41
C THR A 291 16.10 13.33 -19.27
N ILE A 292 14.80 13.58 -19.25
CA ILE A 292 14.15 14.69 -19.93
C ILE A 292 13.26 15.44 -18.96
N GLU A 293 13.19 16.75 -19.08
CA GLU A 293 12.22 17.54 -18.34
C GLU A 293 10.82 17.34 -18.94
N VAL A 294 9.83 17.12 -18.07
CA VAL A 294 8.41 17.05 -18.42
C VAL A 294 7.61 17.99 -17.52
N SER A 295 6.35 18.25 -17.84
CA SER A 295 5.50 19.15 -17.03
C SER A 295 4.18 18.48 -16.68
N LEU A 296 3.76 18.63 -15.42
CA LEU A 296 2.48 18.18 -14.86
C LEU A 296 1.75 19.38 -14.22
N PRO A 297 1.31 20.36 -15.03
CA PRO A 297 0.86 21.67 -14.54
C PRO A 297 -0.37 21.63 -13.64
N GLN A 298 -1.19 20.55 -13.69
CA GLN A 298 -2.39 20.40 -12.87
C GLN A 298 -2.12 19.75 -11.51
N THR A 299 -0.86 19.51 -11.14
CA THR A 299 -0.49 18.86 -9.86
C THR A 299 -1.13 19.54 -8.65
N SER A 300 -1.15 20.87 -8.58
CA SER A 300 -1.74 21.62 -7.47
C SER A 300 -3.24 21.39 -7.29
N LEU A 301 -3.94 20.94 -8.33
CA LEU A 301 -5.37 20.62 -8.29
C LEU A 301 -5.65 19.19 -7.83
N SER A 302 -4.63 18.35 -7.69
CA SER A 302 -4.79 16.92 -7.36
C SER A 302 -5.34 16.73 -5.96
N ILE A 303 -4.80 17.43 -4.95
CA ILE A 303 -5.23 17.31 -3.56
C ILE A 303 -6.71 17.68 -3.41
N PRO A 304 -7.17 18.90 -3.78
CA PRO A 304 -8.58 19.25 -3.63
C PRO A 304 -9.52 18.33 -4.43
N ALA A 305 -9.14 17.93 -5.65
CA ALA A 305 -9.94 17.02 -6.45
C ALA A 305 -10.09 15.64 -5.78
N TYR A 306 -8.99 15.10 -5.26
CA TYR A 306 -8.97 13.81 -4.58
C TYR A 306 -9.85 13.82 -3.32
N TYR A 307 -9.68 14.80 -2.43
CA TYR A 307 -10.42 14.81 -1.16
C TYR A 307 -11.92 15.02 -1.35
N VAL A 308 -12.34 15.75 -2.38
CA VAL A 308 -13.76 15.84 -2.76
C VAL A 308 -14.27 14.47 -3.22
N LEU A 309 -13.60 13.83 -4.17
CA LEU A 309 -14.05 12.56 -4.75
C LEU A 309 -13.97 11.41 -3.74
N ALA A 310 -12.84 11.25 -3.05
CA ALA A 310 -12.63 10.18 -2.11
C ALA A 310 -13.58 10.28 -0.91
N SER A 311 -13.83 11.49 -0.39
CA SER A 311 -14.79 11.69 0.69
C SER A 311 -16.23 11.42 0.25
N ALA A 312 -16.61 11.81 -0.97
CA ALA A 312 -17.92 11.51 -1.54
C ALA A 312 -18.15 9.99 -1.63
N GLU A 313 -17.17 9.26 -2.15
CA GLU A 313 -17.25 7.80 -2.25
C GLU A 313 -17.22 7.13 -0.87
N ALA A 314 -16.40 7.62 0.07
CA ALA A 314 -16.36 7.14 1.46
C ALA A 314 -17.71 7.27 2.15
N SER A 315 -18.40 8.41 2.04
CA SER A 315 -19.71 8.61 2.66
C SER A 315 -20.72 7.57 2.19
N THR A 316 -20.67 7.20 0.90
CA THR A 316 -21.51 6.16 0.31
C THR A 316 -21.08 4.76 0.74
N ASN A 317 -19.78 4.44 0.66
CA ASN A 317 -19.26 3.12 1.00
C ASN A 317 -19.44 2.77 2.48
N LEU A 318 -19.28 3.74 3.39
CA LEU A 318 -19.39 3.52 4.82
C LEU A 318 -20.84 3.63 5.34
N SER A 319 -21.82 3.94 4.49
CA SER A 319 -23.23 3.98 4.87
C SER A 319 -23.78 2.63 5.33
N ARG A 320 -23.16 1.53 4.88
CA ARG A 320 -23.54 0.14 5.22
C ARG A 320 -23.22 -0.27 6.66
N TYR A 321 -22.38 0.49 7.37
CA TYR A 321 -21.98 0.21 8.74
C TYR A 321 -22.91 0.94 9.70
N ASP A 322 -24.01 0.27 10.07
CA ASP A 322 -25.13 0.80 10.84
C ASP A 322 -25.43 0.00 12.13
N GLY A 323 -24.64 -1.06 12.38
CA GLY A 323 -24.80 -1.92 13.55
C GLY A 323 -25.99 -2.89 13.49
N VAL A 324 -26.69 -2.99 12.36
CA VAL A 324 -27.88 -3.85 12.24
C VAL A 324 -27.52 -5.31 12.01
N ARG A 325 -26.63 -5.59 11.05
CA ARG A 325 -26.33 -6.96 10.63
C ARG A 325 -25.00 -7.49 11.19
N TYR A 326 -24.00 -6.63 11.35
CA TYR A 326 -22.65 -6.97 11.80
C TYR A 326 -21.95 -5.71 12.32
N GLY A 327 -20.82 -5.90 12.97
CA GLY A 327 -20.01 -4.83 13.51
C GLY A 327 -20.49 -4.35 14.89
N HIS A 328 -19.94 -3.20 15.31
CA HIS A 328 -20.33 -2.55 16.57
C HIS A 328 -21.77 -2.07 16.51
N ARG A 329 -22.49 -2.26 17.61
CA ARG A 329 -23.81 -1.65 17.88
C ARG A 329 -23.77 -0.97 19.23
N ALA A 330 -24.30 0.26 19.30
CA ALA A 330 -24.45 0.96 20.57
C ALA A 330 -25.29 0.13 21.55
N ALA A 331 -24.86 0.12 22.82
CA ALA A 331 -25.54 -0.67 23.84
C ALA A 331 -26.84 -0.01 24.34
N GLN A 332 -26.99 1.31 24.17
CA GLN A 332 -28.11 2.08 24.66
C GLN A 332 -28.68 2.97 23.56
N PHE A 333 -29.97 2.85 23.32
CA PHE A 333 -30.75 3.67 22.39
C PHE A 333 -32.24 3.53 22.72
N SER A 334 -33.03 4.56 22.45
CA SER A 334 -34.47 4.59 22.67
C SER A 334 -35.29 4.19 21.45
N ASP A 335 -34.71 4.43 20.25
CA ASP A 335 -35.36 4.14 18.98
C ASP A 335 -34.31 3.78 17.89
N LEU A 336 -34.78 3.52 16.66
CA LEU A 336 -33.95 3.09 15.55
C LEU A 336 -32.99 4.21 15.08
N GLU A 337 -33.42 5.45 15.07
CA GLU A 337 -32.63 6.59 14.65
C GLU A 337 -31.49 6.83 15.65
N GLU A 338 -31.78 6.77 16.93
CA GLU A 338 -30.79 6.89 18.00
C GLU A 338 -29.79 5.69 17.94
N MET A 339 -30.27 4.46 17.63
CA MET A 339 -29.40 3.31 17.45
C MET A 339 -28.36 3.56 16.35
N TYR A 340 -28.78 4.04 15.17
CA TYR A 340 -27.86 4.35 14.08
C TYR A 340 -26.89 5.46 14.45
N SER A 341 -27.38 6.54 15.02
CA SER A 341 -26.58 7.71 15.38
C SER A 341 -25.51 7.36 16.42
N ASN A 342 -25.90 6.70 17.50
CA ASN A 342 -24.99 6.30 18.57
C ASN A 342 -23.98 5.27 18.09
N THR A 343 -24.41 4.25 17.32
CA THR A 343 -23.53 3.24 16.75
C THR A 343 -22.42 3.87 15.91
N ARG A 344 -22.79 4.77 15.00
CA ARG A 344 -21.82 5.43 14.11
C ARG A 344 -20.94 6.43 14.85
N ALA A 345 -21.50 7.15 15.83
CA ALA A 345 -20.75 8.07 16.68
C ALA A 345 -19.67 7.37 17.52
N GLU A 346 -20.00 6.19 18.08
CA GLU A 346 -19.11 5.38 18.91
C GLU A 346 -18.11 4.54 18.09
N GLY A 347 -18.56 4.04 16.92
CA GLY A 347 -17.83 3.07 16.12
C GLY A 347 -16.77 3.67 15.21
N PHE A 348 -16.97 4.90 14.71
CA PHE A 348 -16.02 5.58 13.83
C PHE A 348 -15.14 6.58 14.58
N GLY A 349 -13.85 6.60 14.21
CA GLY A 349 -12.90 7.61 14.66
C GLY A 349 -13.15 8.99 14.04
N SER A 350 -12.44 9.99 14.53
CA SER A 350 -12.65 11.41 14.19
C SER A 350 -12.39 11.70 12.70
N GLU A 351 -11.32 11.14 12.12
CA GLU A 351 -10.98 11.38 10.71
C GLU A 351 -12.00 10.75 9.76
N VAL A 352 -12.44 9.53 10.04
CA VAL A 352 -13.48 8.85 9.25
C VAL A 352 -14.79 9.64 9.31
N LYS A 353 -15.21 10.10 10.49
CA LYS A 353 -16.39 10.97 10.62
C LYS A 353 -16.27 12.27 9.83
N ARG A 354 -15.08 12.91 9.85
CA ARG A 354 -14.82 14.13 9.08
C ARG A 354 -15.01 13.87 7.58
N ARG A 355 -14.43 12.80 7.03
CA ARG A 355 -14.56 12.46 5.59
C ARG A 355 -15.99 12.08 5.21
N ILE A 356 -16.71 11.37 6.06
CA ILE A 356 -18.14 11.08 5.84
C ILE A 356 -18.95 12.38 5.76
N MET A 357 -18.71 13.34 6.67
CA MET A 357 -19.41 14.63 6.68
C MET A 357 -19.08 15.46 5.43
N ILE A 358 -17.80 15.56 5.06
CA ILE A 358 -17.38 16.24 3.81
C ILE A 358 -18.05 15.58 2.60
N GLY A 359 -18.02 14.24 2.52
CA GLY A 359 -18.63 13.50 1.42
C GLY A 359 -20.13 13.73 1.29
N THR A 360 -20.84 13.70 2.41
CA THR A 360 -22.28 13.98 2.46
C THR A 360 -22.58 15.42 1.98
N TYR A 361 -21.76 16.39 2.41
CA TYR A 361 -21.90 17.79 2.01
C TYR A 361 -21.69 17.98 0.51
N VAL A 362 -20.60 17.46 -0.06
CA VAL A 362 -20.30 17.65 -1.50
C VAL A 362 -21.25 16.90 -2.43
N LEU A 363 -21.99 15.91 -1.93
CA LEU A 363 -23.03 15.20 -2.68
C LEU A 363 -24.43 15.79 -2.48
N SER A 364 -24.60 16.78 -1.58
CA SER A 364 -25.91 17.34 -1.30
C SER A 364 -26.41 18.26 -2.42
N HIS A 365 -27.73 18.51 -2.41
CA HIS A 365 -28.40 19.34 -3.39
C HIS A 365 -27.78 20.77 -3.44
N GLY A 366 -27.49 21.25 -4.64
CA GLY A 366 -26.84 22.55 -4.88
C GLY A 366 -25.32 22.53 -4.82
N TYR A 367 -24.69 21.50 -4.26
CA TYR A 367 -23.23 21.40 -4.16
C TYR A 367 -22.63 20.32 -5.08
N TYR A 368 -23.42 19.35 -5.52
CA TYR A 368 -22.99 18.24 -6.38
C TYR A 368 -22.27 18.72 -7.66
N ASP A 369 -22.86 19.66 -8.40
CA ASP A 369 -22.26 20.18 -9.63
C ASP A 369 -21.02 21.03 -9.35
N ALA A 370 -21.07 21.84 -8.28
CA ALA A 370 -20.01 22.78 -7.92
C ALA A 370 -18.75 22.08 -7.41
N TYR A 371 -18.90 20.93 -6.73
CA TYR A 371 -17.79 20.21 -6.12
C TYR A 371 -17.52 18.86 -6.82
N TYR A 372 -18.46 17.93 -6.79
CA TYR A 372 -18.22 16.56 -7.26
C TYR A 372 -17.98 16.51 -8.77
N LEU A 373 -18.88 17.07 -9.58
CA LEU A 373 -18.70 17.08 -11.04
C LEU A 373 -17.47 17.91 -11.47
N LYS A 374 -17.20 19.02 -10.77
CA LYS A 374 -15.98 19.80 -11.03
C LYS A 374 -14.72 18.99 -10.73
N ALA A 375 -14.68 18.25 -9.61
CA ALA A 375 -13.55 17.39 -9.26
C ALA A 375 -13.36 16.25 -10.28
N GLN A 376 -14.42 15.66 -10.82
CA GLN A 376 -14.34 14.69 -11.92
C GLN A 376 -13.70 15.28 -13.19
N LYS A 377 -14.03 16.55 -13.53
CA LYS A 377 -13.41 17.24 -14.65
C LYS A 377 -11.92 17.51 -14.40
N LEU A 378 -11.56 17.91 -13.16
CA LEU A 378 -10.15 18.10 -12.76
C LEU A 378 -9.37 16.80 -12.82
N ARG A 379 -9.94 15.67 -12.38
CA ARG A 379 -9.36 14.34 -12.51
C ARG A 379 -8.94 14.04 -13.97
N ARG A 380 -9.79 14.39 -14.94
CA ARG A 380 -9.47 14.20 -16.37
C ARG A 380 -8.29 15.09 -16.81
N LEU A 381 -8.22 16.33 -16.34
CA LEU A 381 -7.10 17.23 -16.68
C LEU A 381 -5.77 16.69 -16.12
N VAL A 382 -5.76 16.22 -14.86
CA VAL A 382 -4.58 15.57 -14.27
C VAL A 382 -4.14 14.36 -15.09
N ALA A 383 -5.09 13.49 -15.51
CA ALA A 383 -4.78 12.34 -16.34
C ALA A 383 -4.18 12.74 -17.71
N ASN A 384 -4.65 13.82 -18.31
CA ASN A 384 -4.14 14.32 -19.59
C ASN A 384 -2.69 14.82 -19.48
N ASP A 385 -2.30 15.44 -18.35
CA ASP A 385 -0.90 15.85 -18.11
C ASP A 385 0.05 14.64 -18.19
N PHE A 386 -0.29 13.54 -17.50
CA PHE A 386 0.49 12.31 -17.58
C PHE A 386 0.56 11.72 -18.99
N GLN A 387 -0.55 11.72 -19.74
CA GLN A 387 -0.55 11.24 -21.13
C GLN A 387 0.39 12.07 -22.01
N THR A 388 0.40 13.38 -21.82
CA THR A 388 1.32 14.29 -22.55
C THR A 388 2.78 14.02 -22.17
N ALA A 389 3.07 13.76 -20.90
CA ALA A 389 4.42 13.43 -20.45
C ALA A 389 4.87 12.06 -21.00
N PHE A 390 4.01 11.03 -20.96
CA PHE A 390 4.34 9.69 -21.47
C PHE A 390 4.47 9.60 -23.02
N ALA A 391 4.04 10.62 -23.75
CA ALA A 391 4.38 10.71 -25.17
C ALA A 391 5.88 11.00 -25.41
N GLN A 392 6.63 11.40 -24.37
CA GLN A 392 8.02 11.84 -24.45
C GLN A 392 8.97 10.92 -23.64
N CYS A 393 8.47 10.17 -22.62
CA CYS A 393 9.29 9.36 -21.72
C CYS A 393 8.69 7.96 -21.49
N ASP A 394 9.55 7.04 -21.05
CA ASP A 394 9.18 5.66 -20.74
C ASP A 394 8.54 5.50 -19.38
N PHE A 395 9.03 6.26 -18.40
CA PHE A 395 8.46 6.39 -17.07
C PHE A 395 8.88 7.72 -16.45
N ILE A 396 8.22 8.10 -15.35
CA ILE A 396 8.49 9.34 -14.63
C ILE A 396 9.15 8.99 -13.29
N LEU A 397 10.25 9.69 -12.94
CA LEU A 397 10.85 9.68 -11.61
C LEU A 397 10.33 10.87 -10.82
N ALA A 398 9.93 10.63 -9.59
CA ALA A 398 9.37 11.62 -8.68
C ALA A 398 9.79 11.35 -7.23
N PRO A 399 9.72 12.33 -6.31
CA PRO A 399 9.70 12.03 -4.88
C PRO A 399 8.45 11.22 -4.54
N THR A 400 8.52 10.38 -3.50
CA THR A 400 7.32 9.72 -2.97
C THR A 400 6.62 10.61 -1.95
N ALA A 401 7.40 11.24 -1.08
CA ALA A 401 6.93 12.17 -0.06
C ALA A 401 7.85 13.41 -0.04
N PRO A 402 7.39 14.57 0.44
CA PRO A 402 8.19 15.80 0.48
C PRO A 402 9.35 15.72 1.49
N THR A 403 9.21 14.89 2.53
CA THR A 403 10.19 14.73 3.62
C THR A 403 10.40 13.26 3.95
N ALA A 404 11.41 12.94 4.75
CA ALA A 404 11.47 11.69 5.48
C ALA A 404 10.30 11.59 6.48
N ALA A 405 10.13 10.42 7.14
CA ALA A 405 9.01 10.19 8.05
C ALA A 405 8.91 11.28 9.14
N PRO A 406 7.74 11.95 9.31
CA PRO A 406 7.52 12.92 10.37
C PRO A 406 7.44 12.26 11.75
N LYS A 407 7.55 13.06 12.82
CA LYS A 407 7.37 12.56 14.18
C LYS A 407 5.94 12.19 14.48
N LEU A 408 5.74 11.20 15.33
CA LEU A 408 4.42 10.87 15.90
C LEU A 408 3.81 12.13 16.54
N GLY A 409 2.54 12.38 16.25
CA GLY A 409 1.77 13.51 16.79
C GLY A 409 2.03 14.86 16.11
N SER A 410 2.95 14.97 15.15
CA SER A 410 3.25 16.25 14.49
C SER A 410 2.11 16.73 13.57
N ASP A 411 1.49 15.84 12.82
CA ASP A 411 0.53 16.19 11.76
C ASP A 411 -0.94 15.95 12.17
N ILE A 412 -1.17 15.27 13.29
CA ILE A 412 -2.52 14.85 13.70
C ILE A 412 -3.46 16.03 14.02
N HIS A 413 -2.89 17.20 14.29
CA HIS A 413 -3.65 18.40 14.63
C HIS A 413 -3.92 19.33 13.43
N ASP A 414 -3.24 19.13 12.31
CA ASP A 414 -3.43 19.89 11.06
C ASP A 414 -3.74 18.95 9.88
N PRO A 415 -5.02 18.73 9.56
CA PRO A 415 -5.40 17.89 8.42
C PRO A 415 -4.82 18.35 7.09
N VAL A 416 -4.56 19.66 6.92
CA VAL A 416 -4.02 20.21 5.67
C VAL A 416 -2.57 19.77 5.49
N GLN A 417 -1.76 19.74 6.55
CA GLN A 417 -0.38 19.25 6.49
C GLN A 417 -0.34 17.76 6.14
N MET A 418 -1.20 16.96 6.77
CA MET A 418 -1.34 15.53 6.42
C MET A 418 -1.71 15.36 4.94
N TYR A 419 -2.61 16.20 4.41
CA TYR A 419 -3.02 16.14 3.01
C TYR A 419 -1.91 16.55 2.05
N LEU A 420 -1.08 17.53 2.43
CA LEU A 420 0.06 17.97 1.62
C LEU A 420 1.18 16.93 1.53
N SER A 421 1.30 16.03 2.51
CA SER A 421 2.29 14.93 2.46
C SER A 421 2.07 13.97 1.29
N ASP A 422 0.85 13.89 0.76
CA ASP A 422 0.46 12.98 -0.33
C ASP A 422 0.51 13.65 -1.73
N ILE A 423 1.06 14.87 -1.85
CA ILE A 423 1.01 15.68 -3.08
C ILE A 423 1.61 14.94 -4.30
N TYR A 424 2.63 14.10 -4.11
CA TYR A 424 3.31 13.39 -5.19
C TYR A 424 2.69 12.02 -5.53
N THR A 425 1.79 11.52 -4.69
CA THR A 425 1.17 10.20 -4.87
C THR A 425 -0.26 10.27 -5.38
N ILE A 426 -1.04 11.26 -4.94
CA ILE A 426 -2.48 11.40 -5.24
C ILE A 426 -2.76 11.54 -6.74
N ALA A 427 -1.96 12.31 -7.48
CA ALA A 427 -2.15 12.52 -8.92
C ALA A 427 -2.12 11.20 -9.70
N VAL A 428 -1.30 10.26 -9.28
CA VAL A 428 -1.17 8.92 -9.88
C VAL A 428 -2.47 8.12 -9.72
N ASN A 429 -3.13 8.20 -8.55
CA ASN A 429 -4.41 7.53 -8.30
C ASN A 429 -5.54 8.18 -9.11
N LEU A 430 -5.57 9.51 -9.19
CA LEU A 430 -6.53 10.24 -10.03
C LEU A 430 -6.44 9.82 -11.49
N ALA A 431 -5.23 9.57 -11.99
CA ALA A 431 -4.98 9.12 -13.36
C ALA A 431 -5.12 7.60 -13.55
N GLY A 432 -5.24 6.81 -12.48
CA GLY A 432 -5.35 5.34 -12.55
C GLY A 432 -4.06 4.61 -12.92
N LEU A 433 -2.92 5.28 -12.87
CA LEU A 433 -1.62 4.81 -13.34
C LEU A 433 -0.94 3.85 -12.36
N PRO A 434 -0.06 2.93 -12.82
CA PRO A 434 0.81 2.17 -11.95
C PRO A 434 1.95 3.05 -11.43
N ALA A 435 2.35 2.83 -10.18
CA ALA A 435 3.57 3.40 -9.64
C ALA A 435 4.13 2.56 -8.51
N LEU A 436 5.44 2.58 -8.38
CA LEU A 436 6.15 1.94 -7.28
C LEU A 436 7.03 2.95 -6.54
N THR A 437 7.31 2.62 -5.29
CA THR A 437 8.35 3.27 -4.50
C THR A 437 9.44 2.26 -4.19
N LEU A 438 10.70 2.71 -4.24
CA LEU A 438 11.87 1.94 -3.83
C LEU A 438 12.75 2.80 -2.92
N PRO A 439 13.56 2.18 -2.03
CA PRO A 439 14.53 2.91 -1.23
C PRO A 439 15.54 3.66 -2.10
N ALA A 440 15.81 4.93 -1.79
CA ALA A 440 16.70 5.82 -2.51
C ALA A 440 17.86 6.36 -1.66
N GLY A 441 17.90 6.02 -0.39
CA GLY A 441 18.88 6.50 0.57
C GLY A 441 18.28 6.77 1.93
N PHE A 442 19.02 7.54 2.73
CA PHE A 442 18.64 7.92 4.08
C PHE A 442 18.83 9.41 4.29
N SER A 443 18.00 10.01 5.13
CA SER A 443 18.15 11.38 5.59
C SER A 443 19.37 11.54 6.51
N ASN A 444 19.75 12.76 6.80
CA ASN A 444 20.80 13.06 7.79
C ASN A 444 20.46 12.54 9.20
N SER A 445 19.19 12.31 9.50
CA SER A 445 18.71 11.69 10.75
C SER A 445 18.66 10.16 10.71
N GLY A 446 19.07 9.53 9.62
CA GLY A 446 19.08 8.07 9.45
C GLY A 446 17.72 7.45 9.09
N LEU A 447 16.72 8.26 8.76
CA LEU A 447 15.41 7.78 8.31
C LEU A 447 15.42 7.50 6.80
N PRO A 448 14.74 6.45 6.32
CA PRO A 448 14.69 6.11 4.90
C PRO A 448 14.00 7.19 4.06
N ILE A 449 14.43 7.28 2.81
CA ILE A 449 13.85 8.10 1.75
C ILE A 449 13.56 7.20 0.56
N GLY A 450 12.38 7.35 -0.05
CA GLY A 450 11.98 6.61 -1.24
C GLY A 450 11.90 7.48 -2.49
N ALA A 451 12.29 6.89 -3.62
CA ALA A 451 12.01 7.42 -4.96
C ALA A 451 10.78 6.72 -5.54
N GLN A 452 9.97 7.46 -6.29
CA GLN A 452 8.78 6.95 -6.95
C GLN A 452 9.00 6.84 -8.45
N PHE A 453 8.72 5.66 -9.04
CA PHE A 453 8.66 5.45 -10.49
C PHE A 453 7.19 5.33 -10.90
N ILE A 454 6.74 6.22 -11.77
CA ILE A 454 5.36 6.26 -12.28
C ILE A 454 5.38 5.79 -13.72
N GLY A 455 4.62 4.74 -14.02
CA GLY A 455 4.51 4.17 -15.36
C GLY A 455 3.24 4.59 -16.09
N ASN A 456 3.24 4.45 -17.40
CA ASN A 456 2.00 4.52 -18.17
C ASN A 456 1.11 3.30 -17.84
N HIS A 457 -0.17 3.33 -18.18
CA HIS A 457 -1.07 2.21 -17.95
C HIS A 457 -0.46 0.89 -18.44
N PHE A 458 -0.50 -0.14 -17.59
CA PHE A 458 -0.01 -1.49 -17.86
C PHE A 458 1.49 -1.60 -18.15
N SER A 459 2.29 -0.67 -17.60
CA SER A 459 3.75 -0.72 -17.70
C SER A 459 4.44 -1.14 -16.39
N GLU A 460 3.75 -1.90 -15.53
CA GLU A 460 4.26 -2.38 -14.25
C GLU A 460 5.59 -3.09 -14.39
N ALA A 461 5.73 -4.02 -15.36
CA ALA A 461 6.96 -4.75 -15.59
C ALA A 461 8.14 -3.82 -15.90
N LYS A 462 7.92 -2.75 -16.70
CA LYS A 462 8.94 -1.76 -17.03
C LYS A 462 9.45 -1.03 -15.79
N ILE A 463 8.56 -0.52 -14.94
CA ILE A 463 8.96 0.21 -13.73
C ILE A 463 9.54 -0.72 -12.66
N LEU A 464 9.07 -1.96 -12.56
CA LEU A 464 9.67 -2.99 -11.69
C LEU A 464 11.08 -3.35 -12.17
N GLY A 465 11.28 -3.53 -13.48
CA GLY A 465 12.59 -3.77 -14.06
C GLY A 465 13.57 -2.62 -13.79
N ALA A 466 13.14 -1.38 -14.02
CA ALA A 466 13.96 -0.21 -13.72
C ALA A 466 14.34 -0.12 -12.24
N ALA A 467 13.39 -0.40 -11.33
CA ALA A 467 13.64 -0.42 -9.89
C ALA A 467 14.61 -1.55 -9.50
N HIS A 468 14.47 -2.74 -10.09
CA HIS A 468 15.38 -3.85 -9.86
C HIS A 468 16.80 -3.49 -10.28
N GLN A 469 16.99 -2.85 -11.43
CA GLN A 469 18.32 -2.42 -11.91
C GLN A 469 18.95 -1.37 -10.96
N VAL A 470 18.17 -0.46 -10.38
CA VAL A 470 18.66 0.45 -9.32
C VAL A 470 19.08 -0.34 -8.08
N GLN A 471 18.31 -1.34 -7.68
CA GLN A 471 18.60 -2.19 -6.52
C GLN A 471 19.85 -3.06 -6.72
N LEU A 472 20.13 -3.53 -7.94
CA LEU A 472 21.38 -4.23 -8.27
C LEU A 472 22.61 -3.31 -8.17
N ALA A 473 22.43 -1.99 -8.39
CA ALA A 473 23.49 -0.99 -8.35
C ALA A 473 23.62 -0.27 -7.01
N SER A 474 22.80 -0.60 -6.02
CA SER A 474 22.77 0.03 -4.68
C SER A 474 22.51 -1.00 -3.59
N ASP A 475 22.68 -0.61 -2.33
CA ASP A 475 22.44 -1.46 -1.16
C ASP A 475 21.34 -0.93 -0.21
N TRP A 476 20.64 0.14 -0.58
CA TRP A 476 19.67 0.80 0.31
C TRP A 476 18.53 -0.14 0.75
N HIS A 477 18.05 -0.99 -0.15
CA HIS A 477 16.99 -1.98 0.12
C HIS A 477 17.44 -3.15 1.00
N THR A 478 18.75 -3.37 1.15
CA THR A 478 19.30 -4.43 2.00
C THR A 478 19.43 -4.01 3.47
N LYS A 479 19.43 -2.71 3.73
CA LYS A 479 19.49 -2.17 5.09
C LYS A 479 18.25 -2.55 5.89
N ALA A 480 18.42 -2.72 7.17
CA ALA A 480 17.36 -3.02 8.13
C ALA A 480 17.55 -2.13 9.37
N PRO A 481 16.45 -1.79 10.07
CA PRO A 481 16.54 -1.12 11.38
C PRO A 481 17.32 -2.01 12.37
N VAL A 482 18.05 -1.37 13.27
CA VAL A 482 18.91 -2.03 14.28
C VAL A 482 18.09 -2.49 15.47
#